data_c62fbb8ad0e65c2cc1e80a3a7e3dcb38
#
_entry.id   c62fbb8ad0e65c2cc1e80a3a7e3dcb38
#
_cell.length_a   1.000
_cell.length_b   1.000
_cell.length_c   1.000
_cell.angle_alpha   90.00
_cell.angle_beta   90.00
_cell.angle_gamma   90.00
#
_symmetry.space_group_name_H-M   'P 1'
#
loop_
_entity.id
_entity.type
_entity.pdbx_description
1 polymer ?
#
loop_
_entity_poly.entity_id
_entity_poly.type
_entity_poly.pdbx_seq_one_letter_code
_entity_poly.pdbx_strand_id
1 'polypeptide(L)'
;MKGKKIVSTLLALLLLASLPVSAHAATWDIGKGDITVNAESGGQTVRQGGGAAVPDSAPVITGTSKENNVTINADKDQTANVTLSGVNIDVRDKRKAAVSTTGEGNVSIELNGGSTLRSGYEHAGLEKNNGGSLTIADEDKNGKLTADGGSDGAGIGGGFKGNGNNIAITGGEVNATSNGCGAGIGGGGGGDGSDITVSGAAKLKVQGGVGDYYGAGAGIGNGGSCDERAIPVTGAEVVPDTSGLTTNGSIEYYAPGADMEKDKPEKTTVGTLPPQEKPVEPIEPAEPEQPEAE
;
A
#
# COMPACT_ATOMS: atom_id res chain seq x y z
N MET A 1 -78.64 -11.96 5.74
CA MET A 1 -77.37 -12.61 5.32
C MET A 1 -76.37 -11.54 5.05
N LYS A 2 -75.32 -11.40 5.89
CA LYS A 2 -74.37 -10.35 5.83
C LYS A 2 -73.15 -10.83 5.00
N GLY A 3 -72.90 -10.20 3.82
CA GLY A 3 -71.77 -10.48 2.97
C GLY A 3 -70.47 -9.90 3.55
N LYS A 4 -69.49 -10.75 3.81
CA LYS A 4 -68.11 -10.35 4.21
C LYS A 4 -67.35 -9.88 2.98
N LYS A 5 -66.89 -8.61 2.98
CA LYS A 5 -65.95 -8.09 2.01
C LYS A 5 -64.56 -8.56 2.40
N ILE A 6 -63.90 -9.35 1.53
CA ILE A 6 -62.50 -9.73 1.64
C ILE A 6 -61.70 -8.60 1.02
N VAL A 7 -60.96 -7.86 1.87
CA VAL A 7 -59.96 -6.89 1.41
C VAL A 7 -58.67 -7.65 1.14
N SER A 8 -58.33 -7.82 -0.13
CA SER A 8 -57.07 -8.40 -0.56
C SER A 8 -55.98 -7.31 -0.51
N THR A 9 -55.12 -7.37 0.48
CA THR A 9 -53.98 -6.49 0.59
C THR A 9 -52.87 -7.06 -0.30
N LEU A 10 -52.61 -6.41 -1.44
CA LEU A 10 -51.52 -6.73 -2.35
C LEU A 10 -50.23 -6.24 -1.70
N LEU A 11 -49.45 -7.14 -1.13
CA LEU A 11 -48.11 -6.86 -0.62
C LEU A 11 -47.16 -6.81 -1.83
N ALA A 12 -46.83 -5.60 -2.30
CA ALA A 12 -45.82 -5.40 -3.33
C ALA A 12 -44.43 -5.65 -2.71
N LEU A 13 -43.88 -6.83 -2.96
CA LEU A 13 -42.50 -7.18 -2.61
C LEU A 13 -41.60 -6.43 -3.57
N LEU A 14 -41.01 -5.31 -3.10
CA LEU A 14 -39.99 -4.57 -3.84
C LEU A 14 -38.71 -5.42 -3.84
N LEU A 15 -38.49 -6.21 -4.90
CA LEU A 15 -37.22 -6.87 -5.15
C LEU A 15 -36.23 -5.74 -5.52
N LEU A 16 -35.42 -5.27 -4.58
CA LEU A 16 -34.21 -4.57 -4.92
C LEU A 16 -33.29 -5.57 -5.60
N ALA A 17 -33.33 -5.62 -6.93
CA ALA A 17 -32.30 -6.26 -7.71
C ALA A 17 -31.00 -5.48 -7.44
N SER A 18 -30.10 -6.06 -6.63
CA SER A 18 -28.71 -5.64 -6.59
C SER A 18 -28.14 -5.88 -7.98
N LEU A 19 -28.14 -4.85 -8.81
CA LEU A 19 -27.38 -4.89 -10.07
C LEU A 19 -25.93 -5.18 -9.69
N PRO A 20 -25.27 -6.15 -10.33
CA PRO A 20 -23.85 -6.31 -10.15
C PRO A 20 -23.20 -4.96 -10.50
N VAL A 21 -22.61 -4.31 -9.51
CA VAL A 21 -21.76 -3.14 -9.77
C VAL A 21 -20.60 -3.69 -10.56
N SER A 22 -20.59 -3.46 -11.87
CA SER A 22 -19.43 -3.76 -12.71
C SER A 22 -18.23 -3.11 -12.05
N ALA A 23 -17.19 -3.89 -11.80
CA ALA A 23 -15.92 -3.36 -11.31
C ALA A 23 -15.48 -2.26 -12.27
N HIS A 24 -15.61 -1.01 -11.85
CA HIS A 24 -15.26 0.15 -12.66
C HIS A 24 -13.89 0.61 -12.20
N ALA A 25 -12.86 0.29 -12.96
CA ALA A 25 -11.52 0.81 -12.74
C ALA A 25 -11.45 2.20 -13.38
N ALA A 26 -11.68 3.24 -12.61
CA ALA A 26 -11.49 4.61 -13.08
C ALA A 26 -10.07 5.09 -12.81
N THR A 27 -9.61 6.02 -13.65
CA THR A 27 -8.32 6.68 -13.46
C THR A 27 -8.50 8.01 -12.73
N TRP A 28 -7.77 8.18 -11.64
CA TRP A 28 -7.81 9.32 -10.74
C TRP A 28 -6.48 10.07 -10.77
N ASP A 29 -6.49 11.30 -11.26
CA ASP A 29 -5.28 12.13 -11.38
C ASP A 29 -5.08 12.95 -10.12
N ILE A 30 -4.04 12.63 -9.32
CA ILE A 30 -3.72 13.32 -8.07
C ILE A 30 -3.48 14.83 -8.24
N GLY A 31 -3.16 15.27 -9.44
CA GLY A 31 -3.03 16.70 -9.74
C GLY A 31 -4.34 17.50 -9.59
N LYS A 32 -5.50 16.83 -9.58
CA LYS A 32 -6.83 17.46 -9.51
C LYS A 32 -7.40 17.62 -8.09
N GLY A 33 -6.71 17.15 -7.06
CA GLY A 33 -7.13 17.25 -5.66
C GLY A 33 -6.79 16.00 -4.86
N ASP A 34 -6.89 16.10 -3.53
CA ASP A 34 -6.69 14.96 -2.64
C ASP A 34 -7.64 13.82 -3.02
N ILE A 35 -7.16 12.58 -2.92
CA ILE A 35 -7.93 11.38 -3.24
C ILE A 35 -8.18 10.61 -1.95
N THR A 36 -9.44 10.25 -1.69
CA THR A 36 -9.82 9.37 -0.59
C THR A 36 -10.48 8.13 -1.16
N VAL A 37 -9.92 6.96 -0.84
CA VAL A 37 -10.49 5.65 -1.13
C VAL A 37 -11.09 5.09 0.15
N ASN A 38 -12.35 4.65 0.13
CA ASN A 38 -13.01 4.02 1.29
C ASN A 38 -13.54 2.66 0.88
N ALA A 39 -13.07 1.61 1.54
CA ALA A 39 -13.62 0.25 1.43
C ALA A 39 -14.50 -0.01 2.66
N GLU A 40 -15.80 -0.16 2.43
CA GLU A 40 -16.84 -0.36 3.42
C GLU A 40 -17.66 -1.62 3.08
N SER A 41 -18.53 -2.08 3.99
CA SER A 41 -19.36 -3.27 3.75
C SER A 41 -20.28 -3.16 2.53
N GLY A 42 -20.55 -1.94 2.05
CA GLY A 42 -21.33 -1.65 0.85
C GLY A 42 -20.52 -1.61 -0.46
N GLY A 43 -19.21 -1.81 -0.38
CA GLY A 43 -18.28 -1.73 -1.50
C GLY A 43 -17.26 -0.60 -1.35
N GLN A 44 -16.41 -0.47 -2.35
CA GLN A 44 -15.37 0.56 -2.36
C GLN A 44 -15.84 1.80 -3.13
N THR A 45 -15.51 2.96 -2.60
CA THR A 45 -15.78 4.28 -3.21
C THR A 45 -14.52 5.13 -3.26
N VAL A 46 -14.49 6.05 -4.20
CA VAL A 46 -13.42 7.04 -4.32
C VAL A 46 -14.01 8.44 -4.36
N ARG A 47 -13.38 9.36 -3.66
CA ARG A 47 -13.69 10.79 -3.68
C ARG A 47 -12.43 11.58 -4.03
N GLN A 48 -12.57 12.57 -4.89
CA GLN A 48 -11.47 13.48 -5.23
C GLN A 48 -11.85 14.94 -4.92
N GLY A 49 -11.00 15.62 -4.17
CA GLY A 49 -11.20 17.00 -3.73
C GLY A 49 -12.54 17.17 -3.00
N GLY A 50 -13.28 18.20 -3.38
CA GLY A 50 -14.63 18.49 -2.85
C GLY A 50 -15.77 17.72 -3.56
N GLY A 51 -15.46 16.77 -4.47
CA GLY A 51 -16.46 16.01 -5.22
C GLY A 51 -17.23 15.00 -4.36
N ALA A 52 -18.29 14.44 -4.92
CA ALA A 52 -19.00 13.31 -4.31
C ALA A 52 -18.18 12.03 -4.39
N ALA A 53 -18.38 11.13 -3.42
CA ALA A 53 -17.84 9.77 -3.51
C ALA A 53 -18.58 8.99 -4.59
N VAL A 54 -17.85 8.24 -5.41
CA VAL A 54 -18.41 7.39 -6.47
C VAL A 54 -17.89 5.95 -6.30
N PRO A 55 -18.70 4.94 -6.62
CA PRO A 55 -18.26 3.56 -6.57
C PRO A 55 -17.09 3.30 -7.53
N ASP A 56 -16.02 2.72 -7.01
CA ASP A 56 -14.87 2.27 -7.79
C ASP A 56 -14.12 1.18 -7.00
N SER A 57 -14.19 -0.05 -7.45
CA SER A 57 -13.63 -1.20 -6.74
C SER A 57 -12.15 -1.45 -7.03
N ALA A 58 -11.58 -0.79 -8.04
CA ALA A 58 -10.19 -0.95 -8.46
C ALA A 58 -9.61 0.35 -9.02
N PRO A 59 -9.60 1.46 -8.26
CA PRO A 59 -9.14 2.75 -8.74
C PRO A 59 -7.67 2.71 -9.16
N VAL A 60 -7.39 3.34 -10.30
CA VAL A 60 -6.02 3.58 -10.77
C VAL A 60 -5.66 5.03 -10.48
N ILE A 61 -4.71 5.23 -9.58
CA ILE A 61 -4.23 6.56 -9.22
C ILE A 61 -2.98 6.89 -10.04
N THR A 62 -2.95 8.08 -10.62
CA THR A 62 -1.87 8.55 -11.50
C THR A 62 -1.58 10.03 -11.30
N GLY A 63 -0.60 10.56 -12.01
CA GLY A 63 -0.32 12.00 -12.06
C GLY A 63 0.70 12.48 -11.04
N THR A 64 0.83 13.80 -10.95
CA THR A 64 1.86 14.46 -10.13
C THR A 64 1.23 15.54 -9.25
N SER A 65 1.67 15.60 -7.98
CA SER A 65 1.26 16.66 -7.06
C SER A 65 2.37 17.02 -6.06
N LYS A 66 2.40 18.31 -5.70
CA LYS A 66 3.17 18.82 -4.55
C LYS A 66 2.26 19.33 -3.42
N GLU A 67 0.96 19.20 -3.59
CA GLU A 67 -0.04 19.72 -2.66
C GLU A 67 -0.98 18.62 -2.16
N ASN A 68 -1.36 17.69 -3.05
CA ASN A 68 -2.38 16.70 -2.79
C ASN A 68 -1.79 15.38 -2.34
N ASN A 69 -2.57 14.62 -1.59
CA ASN A 69 -2.20 13.30 -1.08
C ASN A 69 -3.32 12.27 -1.28
N VAL A 70 -3.00 11.01 -1.03
CA VAL A 70 -3.96 9.91 -1.07
C VAL A 70 -4.19 9.37 0.34
N THR A 71 -5.44 9.19 0.72
CA THR A 71 -5.84 8.46 1.93
C THR A 71 -6.63 7.22 1.52
N ILE A 72 -6.22 6.06 2.01
CA ILE A 72 -6.85 4.78 1.74
C ILE A 72 -7.40 4.26 3.06
N ASN A 73 -8.72 4.24 3.20
CA ASN A 73 -9.41 3.71 4.36
C ASN A 73 -10.02 2.35 4.06
N ALA A 74 -9.82 1.40 4.96
CA ALA A 74 -10.49 0.11 4.90
C ALA A 74 -11.16 -0.15 6.26
N ASP A 75 -12.46 -0.35 6.25
CA ASP A 75 -13.20 -0.75 7.44
C ASP A 75 -12.84 -2.18 7.84
N LYS A 76 -13.11 -2.51 9.08
CA LYS A 76 -12.89 -3.87 9.60
C LYS A 76 -13.49 -4.93 8.67
N ASP A 77 -12.74 -6.00 8.45
CA ASP A 77 -13.09 -7.12 7.57
C ASP A 77 -13.23 -6.74 6.08
N GLN A 78 -12.82 -5.52 5.69
CA GLN A 78 -12.75 -5.07 4.30
C GLN A 78 -11.31 -5.01 3.80
N THR A 79 -11.17 -5.02 2.47
CA THR A 79 -9.89 -4.77 1.81
C THR A 79 -10.06 -3.65 0.80
N ALA A 80 -9.28 -2.59 0.96
CA ALA A 80 -9.18 -1.55 -0.05
C ALA A 80 -8.14 -1.94 -1.10
N ASN A 81 -8.54 -1.90 -2.38
CA ASN A 81 -7.68 -2.23 -3.51
C ASN A 81 -7.40 -0.96 -4.32
N VAL A 82 -6.13 -0.67 -4.57
CA VAL A 82 -5.69 0.55 -5.28
C VAL A 82 -4.52 0.22 -6.18
N THR A 83 -4.53 0.71 -7.41
CA THR A 83 -3.35 0.67 -8.30
C THR A 83 -2.66 2.03 -8.30
N LEU A 84 -1.34 2.06 -8.02
CA LEU A 84 -0.50 3.24 -8.23
C LEU A 84 0.18 3.12 -9.60
N SER A 85 -0.19 3.99 -10.54
CA SER A 85 0.31 3.95 -11.91
C SER A 85 1.03 5.25 -12.29
N GLY A 86 2.36 5.25 -12.13
CA GLY A 86 3.18 6.42 -12.44
C GLY A 86 2.88 7.64 -11.56
N VAL A 87 2.53 7.42 -10.31
CA VAL A 87 2.20 8.49 -9.34
C VAL A 87 3.46 9.18 -8.85
N ASN A 88 3.48 10.51 -8.86
CA ASN A 88 4.56 11.29 -8.27
C ASN A 88 3.99 12.32 -7.28
N ILE A 89 4.07 12.01 -5.99
CA ILE A 89 3.64 12.90 -4.91
C ILE A 89 4.87 13.35 -4.13
N ASP A 90 5.12 14.67 -4.11
CA ASP A 90 6.20 15.28 -3.33
C ASP A 90 5.64 16.37 -2.42
N VAL A 91 5.27 15.96 -1.20
CA VAL A 91 4.71 16.84 -0.17
C VAL A 91 5.68 17.10 0.98
N ARG A 92 6.98 17.02 0.72
CA ARG A 92 8.04 17.23 1.73
C ARG A 92 7.95 18.59 2.42
N ASP A 93 7.47 19.61 1.73
CA ASP A 93 7.27 20.94 2.28
C ASP A 93 5.95 21.07 3.07
N LYS A 94 5.19 19.99 3.18
CA LYS A 94 3.92 19.91 3.93
C LYS A 94 4.09 18.96 5.10
N ARG A 95 3.28 19.12 6.13
CA ARG A 95 3.22 18.18 7.24
C ARG A 95 2.12 17.14 6.97
N LYS A 96 2.37 16.27 5.99
CA LYS A 96 1.45 15.18 5.63
C LYS A 96 2.15 14.04 4.89
N ALA A 97 1.54 12.87 4.92
CA ALA A 97 1.96 11.74 4.13
C ALA A 97 1.57 11.91 2.65
N ALA A 98 2.40 11.42 1.73
CA ALA A 98 2.07 11.34 0.31
C ALA A 98 0.92 10.36 0.07
N VAL A 99 1.02 9.16 0.66
CA VAL A 99 -0.05 8.15 0.73
C VAL A 99 -0.15 7.65 2.15
N SER A 100 -1.35 7.61 2.72
CA SER A 100 -1.60 7.04 4.04
C SER A 100 -2.73 6.02 4.01
N THR A 101 -2.61 4.99 4.85
CA THR A 101 -3.66 3.99 5.09
C THR A 101 -4.30 4.21 6.43
N THR A 102 -5.59 3.94 6.57
CA THR A 102 -6.37 4.10 7.80
C THR A 102 -7.44 3.01 7.95
N GLY A 103 -8.12 2.98 9.09
CA GLY A 103 -9.16 1.99 9.40
C GLY A 103 -8.59 0.71 10.00
N GLU A 104 -9.44 -0.30 10.17
CA GLU A 104 -9.06 -1.59 10.78
C GLU A 104 -8.90 -2.74 9.77
N GLY A 105 -9.26 -2.49 8.51
CA GLY A 105 -9.20 -3.47 7.42
C GLY A 105 -7.84 -3.53 6.73
N ASN A 106 -7.78 -4.30 5.67
CA ASN A 106 -6.58 -4.52 4.88
C ASN A 106 -6.48 -3.53 3.72
N VAL A 107 -5.27 -3.24 3.30
CA VAL A 107 -4.99 -2.42 2.11
C VAL A 107 -4.10 -3.20 1.17
N SER A 108 -4.48 -3.27 -0.10
CA SER A 108 -3.70 -3.87 -1.18
C SER A 108 -3.38 -2.80 -2.22
N ILE A 109 -2.10 -2.61 -2.48
CA ILE A 109 -1.60 -1.68 -3.48
C ILE A 109 -0.92 -2.47 -4.59
N GLU A 110 -1.47 -2.36 -5.79
CA GLU A 110 -0.83 -2.86 -7.01
C GLU A 110 0.06 -1.76 -7.60
N LEU A 111 1.27 -2.12 -7.99
CA LEU A 111 2.20 -1.22 -8.65
C LEU A 111 2.12 -1.37 -10.17
N ASN A 112 2.03 -0.26 -10.89
CA ASN A 112 2.08 -0.24 -12.34
C ASN A 112 2.97 0.92 -12.81
N GLY A 113 4.10 0.59 -13.42
CA GLY A 113 5.13 1.58 -13.76
C GLY A 113 5.79 2.20 -12.53
N GLY A 114 6.51 3.30 -12.71
CA GLY A 114 7.31 3.93 -11.66
C GLY A 114 6.53 4.96 -10.85
N SER A 115 6.34 4.73 -9.55
CA SER A 115 5.71 5.66 -8.61
C SER A 115 6.72 6.20 -7.60
N THR A 116 6.57 7.46 -7.20
CA THR A 116 7.42 8.13 -6.21
C THR A 116 6.57 8.84 -5.17
N LEU A 117 6.81 8.54 -3.90
CA LEU A 117 6.10 9.08 -2.75
C LEU A 117 7.10 9.73 -1.80
N ARG A 118 7.04 11.05 -1.65
CA ARG A 118 7.88 11.82 -0.75
C ARG A 118 7.02 12.58 0.24
N SER A 119 7.12 12.19 1.50
CA SER A 119 6.29 12.72 2.58
C SER A 119 7.00 13.82 3.36
N GLY A 120 6.18 14.63 4.04
CA GLY A 120 6.65 15.70 4.89
C GLY A 120 7.11 15.21 6.26
N TYR A 121 7.57 16.14 7.06
CA TYR A 121 8.07 15.94 8.43
C TYR A 121 7.12 15.06 9.26
N GLU A 122 7.67 14.09 9.99
CA GLU A 122 6.98 13.11 10.83
C GLU A 122 6.16 12.03 10.09
N HIS A 123 6.12 12.03 8.76
CA HIS A 123 5.30 11.09 7.99
C HIS A 123 6.14 10.09 7.20
N ALA A 124 5.64 8.86 7.09
CA ALA A 124 6.26 7.85 6.23
C ALA A 124 5.95 8.12 4.75
N GLY A 125 6.83 7.71 3.84
CA GLY A 125 6.65 7.84 2.40
C GLY A 125 5.36 7.16 1.93
N LEU A 126 5.16 5.91 2.33
CA LEU A 126 3.89 5.20 2.34
C LEU A 126 3.53 4.91 3.80
N GLU A 127 2.60 5.67 4.35
CA GLU A 127 2.31 5.65 5.78
C GLU A 127 1.22 4.63 6.13
N LYS A 128 1.57 3.68 6.98
CA LYS A 128 0.68 2.64 7.45
C LYS A 128 0.11 2.96 8.83
N ASN A 129 -1.15 3.34 8.86
CA ASN A 129 -1.92 3.61 10.10
C ASN A 129 -3.17 2.70 10.22
N ASN A 130 -3.40 1.77 9.28
CA ASN A 130 -4.50 0.83 9.38
C ASN A 130 -4.16 -0.33 10.34
N GLY A 131 -5.18 -0.89 10.99
CA GLY A 131 -5.04 -2.03 11.91
C GLY A 131 -4.77 -3.36 11.21
N GLY A 132 -5.24 -3.53 9.97
CA GLY A 132 -5.02 -4.73 9.15
C GLY A 132 -3.66 -4.75 8.44
N SER A 133 -3.52 -5.58 7.43
CA SER A 133 -2.30 -5.68 6.61
C SER A 133 -2.18 -4.55 5.59
N LEU A 134 -0.93 -4.25 5.20
CA LEU A 134 -0.59 -3.52 3.99
C LEU A 134 0.14 -4.47 3.05
N THR A 135 -0.43 -4.73 1.87
CA THR A 135 0.20 -5.54 0.83
C THR A 135 0.60 -4.65 -0.34
N ILE A 136 1.85 -4.80 -0.81
CA ILE A 136 2.36 -4.18 -2.02
C ILE A 136 2.66 -5.29 -3.01
N ALA A 137 1.99 -5.27 -4.17
CA ALA A 137 2.06 -6.28 -5.21
C ALA A 137 2.46 -5.68 -6.55
N ASP A 138 2.90 -6.52 -7.47
CA ASP A 138 3.23 -6.19 -8.85
C ASP A 138 3.00 -7.43 -9.71
N GLU A 139 1.75 -7.61 -10.14
CA GLU A 139 1.34 -8.77 -10.95
C GLU A 139 1.93 -8.71 -12.36
N ASP A 140 2.01 -7.51 -12.94
CA ASP A 140 2.48 -7.27 -14.29
C ASP A 140 4.03 -7.24 -14.41
N LYS A 141 4.75 -7.27 -13.29
CA LYS A 141 6.22 -7.25 -13.18
C LYS A 141 6.87 -6.01 -13.82
N ASN A 142 6.18 -4.88 -13.80
CA ASN A 142 6.64 -3.59 -14.31
C ASN A 142 6.65 -2.49 -13.24
N GLY A 143 6.20 -2.82 -12.04
CA GLY A 143 5.99 -1.90 -10.93
C GLY A 143 7.26 -1.49 -10.24
N LYS A 144 7.38 -0.19 -9.98
CA LYS A 144 8.45 0.39 -9.17
C LYS A 144 7.87 1.38 -8.18
N LEU A 145 8.38 1.36 -6.95
CA LEU A 145 8.01 2.29 -5.90
C LEU A 145 9.27 2.87 -5.25
N THR A 146 9.36 4.19 -5.24
CA THR A 146 10.29 4.91 -4.37
C THR A 146 9.48 5.58 -3.28
N ALA A 147 9.75 5.23 -2.02
CA ALA A 147 9.06 5.75 -0.85
C ALA A 147 10.06 6.39 0.11
N ASP A 148 10.06 7.72 0.14
CA ASP A 148 10.95 8.54 0.97
C ASP A 148 10.16 9.12 2.14
N GLY A 149 10.45 8.68 3.35
CA GLY A 149 9.89 9.25 4.58
C GLY A 149 10.43 10.66 4.86
N GLY A 150 9.65 11.45 5.58
CA GLY A 150 10.13 12.70 6.18
C GLY A 150 11.14 12.42 7.30
N SER A 151 11.56 13.47 8.03
CA SER A 151 12.67 13.37 8.99
C SER A 151 12.56 12.22 9.98
N ASP A 152 11.37 11.89 10.46
CA ASP A 152 11.17 10.88 11.50
C ASP A 152 10.19 9.77 11.08
N GLY A 153 9.71 9.80 9.83
CA GLY A 153 8.89 8.75 9.27
C GLY A 153 9.72 7.64 8.62
N ALA A 154 9.17 6.45 8.56
CA ALA A 154 9.74 5.34 7.78
C ALA A 154 9.67 5.63 6.26
N GLY A 155 10.44 4.92 5.44
CA GLY A 155 10.18 4.88 4.01
C GLY A 155 8.80 4.29 3.74
N ILE A 156 8.55 3.07 4.24
CA ILE A 156 7.24 2.41 4.24
C ILE A 156 6.94 1.95 5.66
N GLY A 157 5.83 2.37 6.24
CA GLY A 157 5.43 1.97 7.58
C GLY A 157 4.94 3.11 8.45
N GLY A 158 5.45 3.21 9.69
CA GLY A 158 5.01 4.20 10.66
C GLY A 158 5.50 5.61 10.38
N GLY A 159 4.68 6.62 10.67
CA GLY A 159 5.14 7.99 10.91
C GLY A 159 5.87 8.08 12.26
N PHE A 160 6.23 9.28 12.69
CA PHE A 160 6.91 9.51 13.98
C PHE A 160 6.18 8.80 15.13
N LYS A 161 6.88 7.98 15.91
CA LYS A 161 6.36 7.08 16.96
C LYS A 161 5.28 6.09 16.51
N GLY A 162 5.08 5.99 15.20
CA GLY A 162 4.15 5.02 14.62
C GLY A 162 4.85 3.67 14.36
N ASN A 163 4.13 2.58 14.61
CA ASN A 163 4.61 1.24 14.31
C ASN A 163 4.37 0.89 12.84
N GLY A 164 5.25 0.07 12.25
CA GLY A 164 5.12 -0.48 10.90
C GLY A 164 5.03 -2.00 10.95
N ASN A 165 3.82 -2.53 11.22
CA ASN A 165 3.59 -3.95 11.38
C ASN A 165 2.69 -4.50 10.27
N ASN A 166 2.68 -5.83 10.05
CA ASN A 166 1.82 -6.49 9.07
C ASN A 166 1.99 -5.91 7.65
N ILE A 167 3.23 -5.82 7.18
CA ILE A 167 3.59 -5.33 5.85
C ILE A 167 4.05 -6.51 5.00
N ALA A 168 3.40 -6.72 3.85
CA ALA A 168 3.77 -7.74 2.87
C ALA A 168 4.17 -7.08 1.54
N ILE A 169 5.35 -7.41 1.02
CA ILE A 169 5.79 -6.99 -0.31
C ILE A 169 5.98 -8.24 -1.16
N THR A 170 5.12 -8.41 -2.16
CA THR A 170 5.01 -9.65 -2.94
C THR A 170 5.56 -9.52 -4.36
N GLY A 171 5.91 -8.30 -4.78
CA GLY A 171 6.46 -8.01 -6.10
C GLY A 171 6.99 -6.58 -6.20
N GLY A 172 7.49 -6.23 -7.38
CA GLY A 172 7.97 -4.90 -7.72
C GLY A 172 9.42 -4.61 -7.30
N GLU A 173 9.93 -3.51 -7.85
CA GLU A 173 11.19 -2.90 -7.42
C GLU A 173 10.87 -1.79 -6.39
N VAL A 174 11.21 -2.00 -5.13
CA VAL A 174 10.83 -1.09 -4.03
C VAL A 174 12.07 -0.49 -3.39
N ASN A 175 12.20 0.83 -3.46
CA ASN A 175 13.21 1.60 -2.75
C ASN A 175 12.53 2.31 -1.57
N ALA A 176 12.94 2.01 -0.36
CA ALA A 176 12.36 2.56 0.85
C ALA A 176 13.44 3.20 1.73
N THR A 177 13.33 4.51 1.93
CA THR A 177 14.30 5.31 2.68
C THR A 177 13.63 6.16 3.74
N SER A 178 14.30 6.33 4.89
CA SER A 178 13.96 7.34 5.88
C SER A 178 15.02 8.46 5.84
N ASN A 179 14.59 9.71 6.03
CA ASN A 179 15.48 10.86 6.07
C ASN A 179 15.87 11.32 7.49
N GLY A 180 15.47 10.58 8.53
CA GLY A 180 15.75 10.95 9.91
C GLY A 180 16.10 9.74 10.76
N CYS A 181 15.28 9.38 11.72
CA CYS A 181 15.47 8.22 12.58
C CYS A 181 14.48 7.07 12.33
N GLY A 182 13.62 7.13 11.30
CA GLY A 182 12.74 6.05 10.93
C GLY A 182 13.45 4.89 10.23
N ALA A 183 12.84 3.73 10.18
CA ALA A 183 13.30 2.58 9.39
C ALA A 183 13.11 2.80 7.89
N GLY A 184 13.83 2.09 7.05
CA GLY A 184 13.52 1.98 5.64
C GLY A 184 12.13 1.37 5.46
N ILE A 185 11.90 0.18 6.04
CA ILE A 185 10.58 -0.46 6.14
C ILE A 185 10.34 -0.84 7.61
N GLY A 186 9.23 -0.37 8.19
CA GLY A 186 8.89 -0.66 9.57
C GLY A 186 8.49 0.55 10.39
N GLY A 187 9.03 0.70 11.60
CA GLY A 187 8.69 1.78 12.51
C GLY A 187 9.21 3.15 12.05
N GLY A 188 8.44 4.21 12.28
CA GLY A 188 8.98 5.57 12.30
C GLY A 188 9.90 5.76 13.50
N GLY A 189 10.53 6.93 13.61
CA GLY A 189 11.43 7.21 14.72
C GLY A 189 10.76 7.00 16.08
N GLY A 190 11.32 6.12 16.90
CA GLY A 190 10.74 5.67 18.17
C GLY A 190 9.58 4.69 18.05
N GLY A 191 9.27 4.19 16.85
CA GLY A 191 8.27 3.16 16.60
C GLY A 191 8.90 1.80 16.30
N ASP A 192 8.10 0.75 16.44
CA ASP A 192 8.51 -0.64 16.20
C ASP A 192 8.09 -1.10 14.80
N GLY A 193 8.90 -2.02 14.23
CA GLY A 193 8.57 -2.77 13.03
C GLY A 193 8.49 -4.26 13.35
N SER A 194 7.42 -4.94 12.89
CA SER A 194 7.28 -6.40 13.02
C SER A 194 6.40 -6.97 11.90
N ASP A 195 6.36 -8.29 11.80
CA ASP A 195 5.50 -9.01 10.88
C ASP A 195 5.64 -8.52 9.43
N ILE A 196 6.91 -8.41 8.98
CA ILE A 196 7.25 -7.97 7.64
C ILE A 196 7.57 -9.20 6.78
N THR A 197 6.86 -9.35 5.68
CA THR A 197 7.04 -10.45 4.73
C THR A 197 7.51 -9.91 3.38
N VAL A 198 8.52 -10.56 2.80
CA VAL A 198 8.98 -10.28 1.43
C VAL A 198 8.95 -11.57 0.64
N SER A 199 8.19 -11.59 -0.45
CA SER A 199 7.95 -12.81 -1.22
C SER A 199 7.90 -12.56 -2.72
N GLY A 200 7.65 -13.60 -3.50
CA GLY A 200 7.58 -13.51 -4.95
C GLY A 200 8.91 -13.07 -5.57
N ALA A 201 8.83 -12.21 -6.56
CA ALA A 201 9.98 -11.63 -7.26
C ALA A 201 10.32 -10.21 -6.77
N ALA A 202 9.90 -9.85 -5.55
CA ALA A 202 10.14 -8.52 -4.99
C ALA A 202 11.63 -8.22 -4.89
N LYS A 203 12.03 -7.02 -5.33
CA LYS A 203 13.40 -6.51 -5.23
C LYS A 203 13.41 -5.25 -4.40
N LEU A 204 14.01 -5.32 -3.24
CA LEU A 204 14.01 -4.22 -2.28
C LEU A 204 15.40 -3.61 -2.16
N LYS A 205 15.45 -2.28 -2.13
CA LYS A 205 16.56 -1.51 -1.57
C LYS A 205 16.03 -0.78 -0.35
N VAL A 206 16.63 -1.02 0.81
CA VAL A 206 16.16 -0.49 2.08
C VAL A 206 17.27 0.25 2.82
N GLN A 207 16.91 1.42 3.35
CA GLN A 207 17.84 2.27 4.09
C GLN A 207 17.13 2.96 5.23
N GLY A 208 17.57 2.69 6.45
CA GLY A 208 17.15 3.46 7.61
C GLY A 208 17.74 4.87 7.60
N GLY A 209 17.11 5.78 8.30
CA GLY A 209 17.60 7.15 8.40
C GLY A 209 18.86 7.26 9.24
N VAL A 210 19.67 8.29 8.99
CA VAL A 210 20.98 8.50 9.64
C VAL A 210 20.90 8.80 11.13
N GLY A 211 19.77 9.34 11.60
CA GLY A 211 19.55 9.65 12.99
C GLY A 211 20.35 10.87 13.53
N ASP A 212 21.26 11.45 12.78
CA ASP A 212 22.14 12.59 13.14
C ASP A 212 22.54 12.59 14.62
N TYR A 213 21.85 13.38 15.47
CA TYR A 213 22.05 13.42 16.93
C TYR A 213 21.27 12.33 17.69
N TYR A 214 20.50 11.51 16.98
CA TYR A 214 19.61 10.48 17.49
C TYR A 214 20.11 9.09 17.08
N GLY A 215 19.35 8.05 17.31
CA GLY A 215 19.66 6.72 16.81
C GLY A 215 19.27 6.56 15.35
N ALA A 216 20.11 5.96 14.54
CA ALA A 216 19.78 5.59 13.17
C ALA A 216 18.60 4.60 13.14
N GLY A 217 17.76 4.65 12.10
CA GLY A 217 16.73 3.65 11.86
C GLY A 217 17.29 2.35 11.28
N ALA A 218 16.58 1.26 11.44
CA ALA A 218 16.89 -0.02 10.78
C ALA A 218 16.62 0.06 9.26
N GLY A 219 17.28 -0.78 8.48
CA GLY A 219 16.90 -1.00 7.08
C GLY A 219 15.49 -1.59 7.00
N ILE A 220 15.26 -2.71 7.72
CA ILE A 220 13.93 -3.27 8.00
C ILE A 220 13.83 -3.49 9.49
N GLY A 221 12.82 -2.93 10.16
CA GLY A 221 12.64 -3.09 11.60
C GLY A 221 12.20 -1.83 12.32
N ASN A 222 12.83 -1.54 13.45
CA ASN A 222 12.45 -0.42 14.31
C ASN A 222 13.07 0.90 13.83
N GLY A 223 12.38 1.99 14.10
CA GLY A 223 13.00 3.32 14.04
C GLY A 223 14.01 3.48 15.18
N GLY A 224 15.00 4.35 14.97
CA GLY A 224 15.91 4.79 16.02
C GLY A 224 15.23 5.74 17.02
N SER A 225 15.91 6.03 18.13
CA SER A 225 15.40 7.03 19.07
C SER A 225 15.45 8.44 18.48
N CYS A 226 14.39 9.20 18.65
CA CYS A 226 14.29 10.59 18.20
C CYS A 226 14.08 11.57 19.37
N ASP A 227 14.55 11.22 20.57
CA ASP A 227 14.44 12.08 21.75
C ASP A 227 15.80 12.73 22.06
N GLU A 228 15.87 14.07 21.92
CA GLU A 228 17.07 14.87 22.22
C GLU A 228 17.64 14.70 23.63
N ARG A 229 16.84 14.16 24.55
CA ARG A 229 17.20 13.93 25.93
C ARG A 229 17.59 12.48 26.23
N ALA A 230 17.40 11.59 25.26
CA ALA A 230 17.73 10.18 25.41
C ALA A 230 19.12 9.88 24.84
N ILE A 231 19.73 8.80 25.36
CA ILE A 231 20.92 8.23 24.70
C ILE A 231 20.50 7.76 23.31
N PRO A 232 21.24 8.11 22.24
CA PRO A 232 20.93 7.61 20.90
C PRO A 232 20.86 6.09 20.88
N VAL A 233 19.72 5.54 20.45
CA VAL A 233 19.50 4.11 20.30
C VAL A 233 19.17 3.83 18.86
N THR A 234 20.05 3.08 18.19
CA THR A 234 19.81 2.61 16.82
C THR A 234 18.64 1.65 16.81
N GLY A 235 17.77 1.78 15.81
CA GLY A 235 16.63 0.90 15.59
C GLY A 235 17.10 -0.54 15.39
N ALA A 236 16.44 -1.48 16.07
CA ALA A 236 16.77 -2.89 15.93
C ALA A 236 16.32 -3.41 14.56
N GLU A 237 17.23 -4.10 13.85
CA GLU A 237 16.88 -4.86 12.64
C GLU A 237 15.91 -5.99 12.99
N VAL A 238 14.88 -6.15 12.14
CA VAL A 238 13.96 -7.27 12.15
C VAL A 238 14.23 -8.12 10.92
N VAL A 239 14.35 -9.42 11.11
CA VAL A 239 14.49 -10.36 10.00
C VAL A 239 13.10 -10.56 9.38
N PRO A 240 12.87 -10.10 8.14
CA PRO A 240 11.59 -10.34 7.47
C PRO A 240 11.40 -11.82 7.15
N ASP A 241 10.15 -12.27 7.07
CA ASP A 241 9.83 -13.57 6.51
C ASP A 241 10.08 -13.54 5.00
N THR A 242 11.09 -14.30 4.56
CA THR A 242 11.49 -14.44 3.16
C THR A 242 11.26 -15.87 2.64
N SER A 243 10.50 -16.69 3.36
CA SER A 243 10.23 -18.08 2.99
C SER A 243 9.56 -18.21 1.62
N GLY A 244 8.82 -17.18 1.19
CA GLY A 244 8.18 -17.10 -0.13
C GLY A 244 9.01 -16.37 -1.20
N LEU A 245 10.23 -15.92 -0.90
CA LEU A 245 11.04 -15.14 -1.85
C LEU A 245 11.63 -16.04 -2.92
N THR A 246 11.36 -15.73 -4.19
CA THR A 246 11.87 -16.51 -5.34
C THR A 246 13.30 -16.12 -5.70
N THR A 247 13.97 -16.91 -6.53
CA THR A 247 15.34 -16.64 -7.01
C THR A 247 15.47 -15.34 -7.81
N ASN A 248 14.35 -14.74 -8.23
CA ASN A 248 14.32 -13.44 -8.91
C ASN A 248 14.13 -12.27 -7.93
N GLY A 249 13.92 -12.56 -6.65
CA GLY A 249 13.74 -11.56 -5.60
C GLY A 249 15.00 -11.36 -4.77
N SER A 250 15.15 -10.16 -4.21
CA SER A 250 16.28 -9.79 -3.35
C SER A 250 15.93 -8.68 -2.38
N ILE A 251 16.69 -8.59 -1.28
CA ILE A 251 16.66 -7.46 -0.36
C ILE A 251 18.10 -6.97 -0.21
N GLU A 252 18.34 -5.73 -0.57
CA GLU A 252 19.61 -5.04 -0.40
C GLU A 252 19.49 -4.00 0.73
N TYR A 253 20.32 -4.14 1.74
CA TYR A 253 20.37 -3.24 2.89
C TYR A 253 21.53 -2.28 2.74
N TYR A 254 21.25 -0.99 2.82
CA TYR A 254 22.24 0.06 2.68
C TYR A 254 22.49 0.77 4.02
N ALA A 255 23.74 1.15 4.25
CA ALA A 255 24.08 1.96 5.41
C ALA A 255 23.28 3.27 5.41
N PRO A 256 22.90 3.80 6.58
CA PRO A 256 22.29 5.11 6.68
C PRO A 256 23.16 6.17 5.99
N GLY A 257 22.55 6.95 5.09
CA GLY A 257 23.23 7.99 4.31
C GLY A 257 24.01 7.52 3.09
N ALA A 258 24.06 6.22 2.79
CA ALA A 258 24.68 5.72 1.55
C ALA A 258 23.88 6.14 0.30
N ASP A 259 24.56 6.32 -0.81
CA ASP A 259 23.93 6.50 -2.12
C ASP A 259 23.59 5.12 -2.71
N MET A 260 22.33 4.72 -2.62
CA MET A 260 21.86 3.40 -3.07
C MET A 260 22.05 3.13 -4.57
N GLU A 261 22.41 4.13 -5.38
CA GLU A 261 22.71 3.95 -6.80
C GLU A 261 24.21 3.78 -7.09
N LYS A 262 25.08 4.18 -6.15
CA LYS A 262 26.56 4.17 -6.33
C LYS A 262 27.27 3.27 -5.34
N ASP A 263 26.74 3.19 -4.11
CA ASP A 263 27.36 2.44 -3.05
C ASP A 263 26.94 0.97 -3.10
N LYS A 264 27.72 0.11 -2.46
CA LYS A 264 27.39 -1.29 -2.34
C LYS A 264 26.50 -1.49 -1.10
N PRO A 265 25.53 -2.41 -1.17
CA PRO A 265 24.77 -2.80 0.01
C PRO A 265 25.69 -3.46 1.06
N GLU A 266 25.43 -3.19 2.33
CA GLU A 266 26.13 -3.87 3.45
C GLU A 266 25.75 -5.33 3.54
N LYS A 267 24.51 -5.64 3.20
CA LYS A 267 23.94 -7.00 3.26
C LYS A 267 22.96 -7.20 2.10
N THR A 268 22.99 -8.38 1.52
CA THR A 268 22.02 -8.81 0.50
C THR A 268 21.40 -10.15 0.89
N THR A 269 20.09 -10.24 0.87
CA THR A 269 19.34 -11.48 0.95
C THR A 269 18.79 -11.80 -0.44
N VAL A 270 19.00 -13.01 -0.93
CA VAL A 270 18.43 -13.48 -2.21
C VAL A 270 17.45 -14.62 -1.95
N GLY A 271 16.42 -14.68 -2.78
CA GLY A 271 15.42 -15.74 -2.67
C GLY A 271 15.97 -17.09 -3.11
N THR A 272 15.36 -18.13 -2.61
CA THR A 272 15.76 -19.53 -2.83
C THR A 272 14.70 -20.38 -3.52
N LEU A 273 13.45 -19.95 -3.51
CA LEU A 273 12.37 -20.67 -4.17
C LEU A 273 12.37 -20.40 -5.68
N PRO A 274 12.10 -21.41 -6.52
CA PRO A 274 11.91 -21.17 -7.95
C PRO A 274 10.71 -20.24 -8.17
N PRO A 275 10.69 -19.46 -9.28
CA PRO A 275 9.54 -18.64 -9.62
C PRO A 275 8.27 -19.49 -9.70
N GLN A 276 7.20 -19.07 -9.05
CA GLN A 276 5.92 -19.77 -9.15
C GLN A 276 5.29 -19.47 -10.52
N GLU A 277 4.91 -20.51 -11.23
CA GLU A 277 4.09 -20.34 -12.44
C GLU A 277 2.70 -19.87 -12.03
N LYS A 278 2.17 -18.87 -12.76
CA LYS A 278 0.77 -18.47 -12.58
C LYS A 278 -0.14 -19.70 -12.79
N PRO A 279 -1.16 -19.90 -11.94
CA PRO A 279 -2.18 -20.89 -12.24
C PRO A 279 -2.72 -20.63 -13.66
N VAL A 280 -2.69 -21.63 -14.52
CA VAL A 280 -3.32 -21.54 -15.84
C VAL A 280 -4.81 -21.39 -15.58
N GLU A 281 -5.38 -20.25 -15.98
CA GLU A 281 -6.84 -20.09 -15.92
C GLU A 281 -7.48 -21.25 -16.70
N PRO A 282 -8.51 -21.90 -16.14
CA PRO A 282 -9.23 -22.91 -16.88
C PRO A 282 -9.70 -22.33 -18.19
N ILE A 283 -9.30 -22.95 -19.31
CA ILE A 283 -9.82 -22.59 -20.62
C ILE A 283 -11.34 -22.82 -20.56
N GLU A 284 -12.10 -21.73 -20.60
CA GLU A 284 -13.54 -21.80 -20.65
C GLU A 284 -13.94 -22.67 -21.86
N PRO A 285 -14.77 -23.71 -21.69
CA PRO A 285 -15.17 -24.55 -22.81
C PRO A 285 -15.80 -23.68 -23.89
N ALA A 286 -15.31 -23.79 -25.11
CA ALA A 286 -15.90 -23.10 -26.25
C ALA A 286 -17.42 -23.35 -26.28
N GLU A 287 -18.19 -22.28 -26.33
CA GLU A 287 -19.64 -22.34 -26.47
C GLU A 287 -19.99 -23.17 -27.73
N PRO A 288 -20.87 -24.17 -27.62
CA PRO A 288 -21.20 -24.99 -28.77
C PRO A 288 -21.85 -24.11 -29.87
N GLU A 289 -21.26 -24.14 -31.05
CA GLU A 289 -21.82 -23.47 -32.20
C GLU A 289 -23.28 -23.90 -32.40
N GLN A 290 -24.18 -22.94 -32.39
CA GLN A 290 -25.58 -23.19 -32.74
C GLN A 290 -25.66 -23.61 -34.22
N PRO A 291 -26.39 -24.70 -34.57
CA PRO A 291 -26.57 -25.05 -35.97
C PRO A 291 -27.36 -23.95 -36.69
N GLU A 292 -26.83 -23.48 -37.79
CA GLU A 292 -27.54 -22.58 -38.69
C GLU A 292 -28.85 -23.28 -39.14
N ALA A 293 -29.97 -22.59 -38.94
CA ALA A 293 -31.26 -23.05 -39.42
C ALA A 293 -31.34 -22.85 -40.94
N GLU A 294 -31.59 -23.95 -41.70
CA GLU A 294 -31.98 -23.93 -43.10
C GLU A 294 -33.41 -23.35 -43.30
#